data_0ee6210ec090f35b80060f188e606ef1
#
_entry.id   0ee6210ec090f35b80060f188e606ef1
#
_cell.length_a   1.000
_cell.length_b   1.000
_cell.length_c   1.000
_cell.angle_alpha   90.00
_cell.angle_beta   90.00
_cell.angle_gamma   90.00
#
_symmetry.space_group_name_H-M   'P 1'
#
loop_
_entity.id
_entity.type
_entity.pdbx_description
1 polymer ?
#
loop_
_entity_poly.entity_id
_entity_poly.type
_entity_poly.pdbx_seq_one_letter_code
_entity_poly.pdbx_strand_id
1 'polypeptide(L)'
;PYYRRKIGMVFQDFRLIPTLNVYENVAFAMRVVEASQREIRKRVPMVLSLVGLSHKYKMFPNELSGGEQQRVSLARAIVNNPSVLIADEPTGNLDPETAKEIMGLLEDINKAGTTILMATHAKDIVDNMQKRVIAIDKGMIVRDDRKGMYENEN
;
A
#
# COMPACT_ATOMS: atom_id res chain seq x y z
N PRO A 1 3.40 20.98 1.68
CA PRO A 1 3.64 20.13 2.88
C PRO A 1 2.35 19.56 3.44
N TYR A 2 1.28 20.36 3.58
CA TYR A 2 0.01 19.93 4.16
C TYR A 2 -0.68 18.78 3.39
N TYR A 3 -0.65 18.81 2.07
CA TYR A 3 -1.22 17.76 1.21
C TYR A 3 -0.45 16.45 1.28
N ARG A 4 0.87 16.47 1.47
CA ARG A 4 1.70 15.26 1.61
C ARG A 4 1.33 14.42 2.84
N ARG A 5 0.80 15.04 3.89
CA ARG A 5 0.32 14.36 5.11
C ARG A 5 -0.96 13.53 4.86
N LYS A 6 -1.69 13.83 3.77
CA LYS A 6 -2.93 13.15 3.38
C LYS A 6 -2.76 12.10 2.29
N ILE A 7 -1.53 11.87 1.84
CA ILE A 7 -1.21 10.91 0.78
C ILE A 7 -0.28 9.85 1.35
N GLY A 8 -0.70 8.59 1.26
CA GLY A 8 0.16 7.43 1.50
C GLY A 8 0.74 6.94 0.19
N MET A 9 1.93 6.32 0.24
CA MET A 9 2.58 5.73 -0.94
C MET A 9 3.11 4.34 -0.63
N VAL A 10 2.87 3.43 -1.55
CA VAL A 10 3.40 2.06 -1.56
C VAL A 10 4.16 1.82 -2.86
N PHE A 11 5.33 1.24 -2.77
CA PHE A 11 6.22 1.00 -3.90
C PHE A 11 6.45 -0.50 -4.14
N GLN A 12 6.79 -0.86 -5.36
CA GLN A 12 7.12 -2.24 -5.76
C GLN A 12 8.32 -2.81 -4.98
N ASP A 13 9.33 -1.99 -4.70
CA ASP A 13 10.58 -2.34 -4.00
C ASP A 13 10.50 -2.12 -2.48
N PHE A 14 9.29 -1.97 -1.93
CA PHE A 14 8.94 -1.78 -0.52
C PHE A 14 9.51 -0.52 0.12
N ARG A 15 10.72 -0.11 -0.22
CA ARG A 15 11.46 1.06 0.30
C ARG A 15 11.45 1.15 1.83
N LEU A 16 11.64 0.03 2.50
CA LEU A 16 11.82 -0.01 3.95
C LEU A 16 13.21 0.51 4.33
N ILE A 17 13.30 1.12 5.51
CA ILE A 17 14.57 1.56 6.07
C ILE A 17 15.25 0.34 6.71
N PRO A 18 16.39 -0.15 6.17
CA PRO A 18 16.94 -1.44 6.56
C PRO A 18 17.46 -1.48 8.00
N THR A 19 17.81 -0.33 8.55
CA THR A 19 18.34 -0.18 9.91
C THR A 19 17.27 -0.04 10.98
N LEU A 20 15.99 0.03 10.59
CA LEU A 20 14.83 0.12 11.45
C LEU A 20 14.06 -1.19 11.44
N ASN A 21 13.55 -1.62 12.60
CA ASN A 21 12.65 -2.76 12.66
C ASN A 21 11.25 -2.42 12.10
N VAL A 22 10.36 -3.40 12.09
CA VAL A 22 8.96 -3.24 11.59
C VAL A 22 8.24 -2.10 12.30
N TYR A 23 8.26 -2.07 13.65
CA TYR A 23 7.61 -1.01 14.42
C TYR A 23 8.16 0.38 14.06
N GLU A 24 9.49 0.51 14.02
CA GLU A 24 10.16 1.77 13.76
C GLU A 24 9.97 2.26 12.32
N ASN A 25 9.89 1.36 11.34
CA ASN A 25 9.55 1.71 9.96
C ASN A 25 8.17 2.38 9.86
N VAL A 26 7.18 1.86 10.57
CA VAL A 26 5.83 2.43 10.60
C VAL A 26 5.81 3.72 11.43
N ALA A 27 6.42 3.72 12.62
CA ALA A 27 6.50 4.89 13.50
C ALA A 27 7.22 6.08 12.83
N PHE A 28 8.17 5.82 11.95
CA PHE A 28 8.89 6.86 11.21
C PHE A 28 7.95 7.78 10.45
N ALA A 29 6.94 7.23 9.77
CA ALA A 29 5.94 8.04 9.04
C ALA A 29 5.15 8.98 9.98
N MET A 30 4.89 8.55 11.21
CA MET A 30 4.22 9.38 12.21
C MET A 30 5.14 10.47 12.76
N ARG A 31 6.42 10.15 12.99
CA ARG A 31 7.42 11.15 13.44
C ARG A 31 7.63 12.26 12.43
N VAL A 32 7.61 11.96 11.13
CA VAL A 32 7.75 12.96 10.05
C VAL A 32 6.62 13.99 10.08
N VAL A 33 5.45 13.63 10.59
CA VAL A 33 4.31 14.57 10.78
C VAL A 33 4.20 15.08 12.20
N GLU A 34 5.24 14.91 13.00
CA GLU A 34 5.34 15.43 14.39
C GLU A 34 4.28 14.86 15.35
N ALA A 35 3.82 13.61 15.10
CA ALA A 35 2.90 12.95 15.99
C ALA A 35 3.52 12.71 17.38
N SER A 36 2.71 12.84 18.42
CA SER A 36 3.14 12.59 19.79
C SER A 36 3.50 11.11 20.03
N GLN A 37 4.38 10.85 21.00
CA GLN A 37 4.72 9.48 21.40
C GLN A 37 3.50 8.66 21.85
N ARG A 38 2.51 9.33 22.44
CA ARG A 38 1.26 8.70 22.85
C ARG A 38 0.46 8.20 21.64
N GLU A 39 0.37 9.01 20.60
CA GLU A 39 -0.30 8.63 19.34
C GLU A 39 0.43 7.49 18.63
N ILE A 40 1.77 7.55 18.56
CA ILE A 40 2.59 6.49 17.96
C ILE A 40 2.36 5.15 18.66
N ARG A 41 2.44 5.11 20.01
CA ARG A 41 2.21 3.91 20.82
C ARG A 41 0.82 3.33 20.66
N LYS A 42 -0.17 4.14 20.33
CA LYS A 42 -1.54 3.70 20.09
C LYS A 42 -1.74 3.19 18.66
N ARG A 43 -1.27 3.93 17.67
CA ARG A 43 -1.60 3.68 16.26
C ARG A 43 -0.72 2.62 15.60
N VAL A 44 0.57 2.58 15.89
CA VAL A 44 1.48 1.61 15.24
C VAL A 44 1.06 0.17 15.50
N PRO A 45 0.79 -0.27 16.76
CA PRO A 45 0.29 -1.62 17.01
C PRO A 45 -1.04 -1.91 16.32
N MET A 46 -1.95 -0.94 16.25
CA MET A 46 -3.25 -1.09 15.59
C MET A 46 -3.07 -1.38 14.09
N VAL A 47 -2.23 -0.61 13.42
CA VAL A 47 -1.98 -0.79 11.99
C VAL A 47 -1.21 -2.08 11.70
N LEU A 48 -0.26 -2.45 12.55
CA LEU A 48 0.45 -3.73 12.44
C LEU A 48 -0.50 -4.92 12.60
N SER A 49 -1.49 -4.82 13.49
CA SER A 49 -2.54 -5.82 13.62
C SER A 49 -3.38 -5.92 12.35
N LEU A 50 -3.74 -4.79 11.75
CA LEU A 50 -4.54 -4.74 10.52
C LEU A 50 -3.85 -5.43 9.34
N VAL A 51 -2.52 -5.33 9.24
CA VAL A 51 -1.74 -6.02 8.20
C VAL A 51 -1.21 -7.39 8.62
N GLY A 52 -1.58 -7.89 9.80
CA GLY A 52 -1.21 -9.22 10.28
C GLY A 52 0.24 -9.38 10.74
N LEU A 53 0.89 -8.30 11.18
CA LEU A 53 2.32 -8.30 11.58
C LEU A 53 2.57 -7.99 13.06
N SER A 54 1.55 -8.08 13.92
CA SER A 54 1.69 -7.78 15.37
C SER A 54 2.82 -8.57 16.04
N HIS A 55 3.01 -9.84 15.65
CA HIS A 55 4.02 -10.74 16.24
C HIS A 55 5.44 -10.52 15.68
N LYS A 56 5.58 -9.70 14.62
CA LYS A 56 6.87 -9.44 13.94
C LYS A 56 7.40 -8.01 14.12
N TYR A 57 6.84 -7.26 15.05
CA TYR A 57 7.13 -5.83 15.21
C TYR A 57 8.60 -5.49 15.53
N LYS A 58 9.36 -6.45 16.10
CA LYS A 58 10.79 -6.29 16.41
C LYS A 58 11.72 -6.75 15.28
N MET A 59 11.20 -7.42 14.25
CA MET A 59 12.01 -7.95 13.16
C MET A 59 12.47 -6.83 12.23
N PHE A 60 13.61 -7.04 11.58
CA PHE A 60 14.18 -6.13 10.59
C PHE A 60 13.78 -6.55 9.17
N PRO A 61 13.84 -5.64 8.18
CA PRO A 61 13.44 -5.94 6.80
C PRO A 61 14.11 -7.19 6.20
N ASN A 62 15.40 -7.42 6.47
CA ASN A 62 16.14 -8.58 5.96
C ASN A 62 15.70 -9.92 6.57
N GLU A 63 14.93 -9.91 7.64
CA GLU A 63 14.36 -11.10 8.29
C GLU A 63 12.93 -11.42 7.81
N LEU A 64 12.39 -10.62 6.89
CA LEU A 64 11.02 -10.69 6.39
C LEU A 64 10.95 -11.23 4.97
N SER A 65 9.88 -11.97 4.66
CA SER A 65 9.53 -12.30 3.28
C SER A 65 9.15 -11.04 2.48
N GLY A 66 9.16 -11.13 1.14
CA GLY A 66 8.71 -10.02 0.29
C GLY A 66 7.29 -9.55 0.60
N GLY A 67 6.37 -10.49 0.82
CA GLY A 67 4.99 -10.16 1.22
C GLY A 67 4.90 -9.47 2.58
N GLU A 68 5.69 -9.91 3.55
CA GLU A 68 5.77 -9.26 4.86
C GLU A 68 6.36 -7.85 4.76
N GLN A 69 7.42 -7.66 3.95
CA GLN A 69 7.97 -6.34 3.68
C GLN A 69 6.93 -5.40 3.03
N GLN A 70 6.14 -5.90 2.09
CA GLN A 70 5.07 -5.12 1.47
C GLN A 70 3.97 -4.78 2.48
N ARG A 71 3.63 -5.68 3.40
CA ARG A 71 2.67 -5.39 4.48
C ARG A 71 3.19 -4.30 5.43
N VAL A 72 4.50 -4.27 5.73
CA VAL A 72 5.11 -3.17 6.50
C VAL A 72 5.04 -1.85 5.73
N SER A 73 5.35 -1.87 4.42
CA SER A 73 5.24 -0.70 3.55
C SER A 73 3.81 -0.16 3.53
N LEU A 74 2.82 -1.04 3.42
CA LEU A 74 1.40 -0.70 3.45
C LEU A 74 0.99 -0.11 4.82
N ALA A 75 1.40 -0.72 5.93
CA ALA A 75 1.18 -0.21 7.28
C ALA A 75 1.74 1.20 7.46
N ARG A 76 2.97 1.42 7.01
CA ARG A 76 3.62 2.74 7.02
C ARG A 76 2.85 3.77 6.19
N ALA A 77 2.31 3.37 5.04
CA ALA A 77 1.57 4.27 4.16
C ALA A 77 0.22 4.72 4.75
N ILE A 78 -0.44 3.85 5.54
CA ILE A 78 -1.79 4.11 6.07
C ILE A 78 -1.80 4.62 7.52
N VAL A 79 -0.68 4.58 8.24
CA VAL A 79 -0.65 4.90 9.68
C VAL A 79 -1.11 6.31 9.99
N ASN A 80 -0.94 7.27 9.08
CA ASN A 80 -1.39 8.65 9.22
C ASN A 80 -2.82 8.89 8.71
N ASN A 81 -3.60 7.85 8.44
CA ASN A 81 -4.97 7.96 7.95
C ASN A 81 -5.07 8.79 6.65
N PRO A 82 -4.35 8.43 5.59
CA PRO A 82 -4.39 9.21 4.35
C PRO A 82 -5.77 9.14 3.70
N SER A 83 -6.18 10.23 3.05
CA SER A 83 -7.37 10.23 2.20
C SER A 83 -7.14 9.56 0.85
N VAL A 84 -5.89 9.53 0.39
CA VAL A 84 -5.48 8.89 -0.86
C VAL A 84 -4.25 8.03 -0.61
N LEU A 85 -4.28 6.81 -1.14
CA LEU A 85 -3.15 5.89 -1.19
C LEU A 85 -2.74 5.69 -2.64
N ILE A 86 -1.49 6.01 -2.96
CA ILE A 86 -0.89 5.74 -4.27
C ILE A 86 -0.08 4.46 -4.16
N ALA A 87 -0.39 3.47 -4.98
CA ALA A 87 0.31 2.20 -5.03
C ALA A 87 0.93 2.01 -6.42
N ASP A 88 2.25 1.99 -6.47
CA ASP A 88 3.03 1.79 -7.69
C ASP A 88 3.49 0.33 -7.77
N GLU A 89 2.88 -0.45 -8.67
CA GLU A 89 3.12 -1.90 -8.85
C GLU A 89 3.17 -2.67 -7.52
N PRO A 90 2.15 -2.58 -6.65
CA PRO A 90 2.24 -3.05 -5.27
C PRO A 90 2.46 -4.57 -5.12
N THR A 91 2.26 -5.32 -6.20
CA THR A 91 2.40 -6.79 -6.25
C THR A 91 3.48 -7.28 -7.20
N GLY A 92 4.22 -6.36 -7.83
CA GLY A 92 5.14 -6.69 -8.93
C GLY A 92 6.30 -7.62 -8.55
N ASN A 93 6.70 -7.67 -7.27
CA ASN A 93 7.78 -8.52 -6.77
C ASN A 93 7.28 -9.70 -5.92
N LEU A 94 5.99 -10.04 -6.01
CA LEU A 94 5.35 -11.06 -5.18
C LEU A 94 4.86 -12.24 -6.01
N ASP A 95 4.82 -13.42 -5.39
CA ASP A 95 4.16 -14.59 -5.94
C ASP A 95 2.63 -14.36 -6.01
N PRO A 96 1.90 -15.11 -6.85
CA PRO A 96 0.46 -14.87 -7.08
C PRO A 96 -0.41 -14.96 -5.83
N GLU A 97 -0.09 -15.87 -4.91
CA GLU A 97 -0.86 -16.05 -3.67
C GLU A 97 -0.67 -14.84 -2.73
N THR A 98 0.57 -14.46 -2.49
CA THR A 98 0.90 -13.26 -1.69
C THR A 98 0.36 -11.98 -2.33
N ALA A 99 0.43 -11.88 -3.68
CA ALA A 99 -0.16 -10.76 -4.41
C ALA A 99 -1.66 -10.63 -4.14
N LYS A 100 -2.40 -11.75 -4.15
CA LYS A 100 -3.83 -11.78 -3.84
C LYS A 100 -4.13 -11.29 -2.42
N GLU A 101 -3.30 -11.66 -1.44
CA GLU A 101 -3.44 -11.19 -0.06
C GLU A 101 -3.23 -9.68 0.06
N ILE A 102 -2.21 -9.14 -0.61
CA ILE A 102 -1.95 -7.68 -0.65
C ILE A 102 -3.11 -6.94 -1.31
N MET A 103 -3.68 -7.48 -2.39
CA MET A 103 -4.85 -6.90 -3.04
C MET A 103 -6.08 -6.91 -2.13
N GLY A 104 -6.28 -7.97 -1.35
CA GLY A 104 -7.33 -8.04 -0.32
C GLY A 104 -7.19 -6.94 0.74
N LEU A 105 -5.97 -6.70 1.24
CA LEU A 105 -5.69 -5.59 2.18
C LEU A 105 -5.99 -4.22 1.55
N LEU A 106 -5.62 -4.00 0.30
CA LEU A 106 -5.92 -2.76 -0.42
C LEU A 106 -7.44 -2.56 -0.56
N GLU A 107 -8.20 -3.62 -0.86
CA GLU A 107 -9.66 -3.54 -0.89
C GLU A 107 -10.25 -3.17 0.47
N ASP A 108 -9.78 -3.75 1.56
CA ASP A 108 -10.25 -3.44 2.91
C ASP A 108 -9.96 -1.98 3.29
N ILE A 109 -8.78 -1.48 2.93
CA ILE A 109 -8.41 -0.07 3.11
C ILE A 109 -9.33 0.85 2.29
N ASN A 110 -9.65 0.47 1.06
CA ASN A 110 -10.57 1.23 0.22
C ASN A 110 -12.00 1.23 0.79
N LYS A 111 -12.50 0.09 1.25
CA LYS A 111 -13.82 -0.02 1.90
C LYS A 111 -13.91 0.82 3.18
N ALA A 112 -12.80 0.98 3.89
CA ALA A 112 -12.72 1.84 5.07
C ALA A 112 -12.70 3.35 4.76
N GLY A 113 -12.68 3.76 3.47
CA GLY A 113 -12.86 5.14 3.03
C GLY A 113 -11.64 5.78 2.37
N THR A 114 -10.49 5.09 2.27
CA THR A 114 -9.32 5.60 1.57
C THR A 114 -9.48 5.42 0.06
N THR A 115 -9.30 6.49 -0.71
CA THR A 115 -9.22 6.38 -2.18
C THR A 115 -7.88 5.77 -2.57
N ILE A 116 -7.91 4.75 -3.44
CA ILE A 116 -6.69 4.09 -3.92
C ILE A 116 -6.48 4.40 -5.39
N LEU A 117 -5.31 4.92 -5.72
CA LEU A 117 -4.80 5.07 -7.08
C LEU A 117 -3.66 4.06 -7.27
N MET A 118 -3.89 3.03 -8.07
CA MET A 118 -2.90 1.98 -8.33
C MET A 118 -2.40 2.06 -9.76
N ALA A 119 -1.08 2.14 -9.94
CA ALA A 119 -0.44 1.93 -11.22
C ALA A 119 -0.02 0.46 -11.32
N THR A 120 -0.44 -0.23 -12.36
CA THR A 120 -0.09 -1.62 -12.60
C THR A 120 -0.18 -1.99 -14.07
N HIS A 121 0.64 -2.96 -14.48
CA HIS A 121 0.54 -3.64 -15.77
C HIS A 121 0.08 -5.10 -15.62
N ALA A 122 -0.34 -5.51 -14.43
CA ALA A 122 -0.82 -6.86 -14.15
C ALA A 122 -2.27 -7.02 -14.62
N LYS A 123 -2.46 -7.57 -15.83
CA LYS A 123 -3.76 -7.79 -16.48
C LYS A 123 -4.75 -8.51 -15.56
N ASP A 124 -4.33 -9.62 -14.96
CA ASP A 124 -5.18 -10.46 -14.11
C ASP A 124 -5.74 -9.69 -12.90
N ILE A 125 -4.93 -8.79 -12.34
CA ILE A 125 -5.37 -7.96 -11.21
C ILE A 125 -6.44 -6.99 -11.66
N VAL A 126 -6.22 -6.28 -12.78
CA VAL A 126 -7.19 -5.32 -13.33
C VAL A 126 -8.51 -6.00 -13.65
N ASP A 127 -8.45 -7.15 -14.35
CA ASP A 127 -9.63 -7.88 -14.80
C ASP A 127 -10.44 -8.47 -13.63
N ASN A 128 -9.76 -8.97 -12.59
CA ASN A 128 -10.42 -9.53 -11.42
C ASN A 128 -11.05 -8.48 -10.50
N MET A 129 -10.44 -7.29 -10.39
CA MET A 129 -10.94 -6.27 -9.48
C MET A 129 -12.15 -5.49 -10.03
N GLN A 130 -12.30 -5.38 -11.32
CA GLN A 130 -13.39 -4.67 -12.00
C GLN A 130 -13.65 -3.26 -11.44
N LYS A 131 -12.58 -2.53 -11.18
CA LYS A 131 -12.61 -1.14 -10.73
C LYS A 131 -12.53 -0.18 -11.94
N ARG A 132 -12.58 1.14 -11.67
CA ARG A 132 -12.32 2.14 -12.71
C ARG A 132 -10.91 1.95 -13.26
N VAL A 133 -10.79 1.90 -14.58
CA VAL A 133 -9.51 1.75 -15.29
C VAL A 133 -9.28 2.99 -16.16
N ILE A 134 -8.14 3.62 -15.96
CA ILE A 134 -7.64 4.71 -16.79
C ILE A 134 -6.42 4.18 -17.53
N ALA A 135 -6.53 4.01 -18.85
CA ALA A 135 -5.41 3.56 -19.67
C ALA A 135 -4.64 4.78 -20.23
N ILE A 136 -3.32 4.72 -20.07
CA ILE A 136 -2.40 5.76 -20.54
C ILE A 136 -1.48 5.15 -21.59
N ASP A 137 -1.40 5.78 -22.76
CA ASP A 137 -0.44 5.45 -23.82
C ASP A 137 0.27 6.73 -24.27
N LYS A 138 1.61 6.66 -24.37
CA LYS A 138 2.48 7.78 -24.79
C LYS A 138 2.19 9.11 -24.08
N GLY A 139 1.88 9.02 -22.79
CA GLY A 139 1.58 10.20 -21.96
C GLY A 139 0.18 10.79 -22.10
N MET A 140 -0.71 10.12 -22.85
CA MET A 140 -2.10 10.54 -23.06
C MET A 140 -3.07 9.52 -22.47
N ILE A 141 -4.18 10.02 -21.90
CA ILE A 141 -5.29 9.16 -21.49
C ILE A 141 -6.01 8.71 -22.76
N VAL A 142 -6.01 7.40 -23.01
CA VAL A 142 -6.68 6.80 -24.18
C VAL A 142 -8.01 6.12 -23.83
N ARG A 143 -8.23 5.85 -22.53
CA ARG A 143 -9.44 5.18 -22.03
C ARG A 143 -9.70 5.53 -20.58
N ASP A 144 -10.97 5.66 -20.19
CA ASP A 144 -11.43 5.87 -18.81
C ASP A 144 -12.77 5.16 -18.62
N ASP A 145 -12.72 3.94 -18.07
CA ASP A 145 -13.89 3.07 -17.87
C ASP A 145 -14.18 2.88 -16.40
N ARG A 146 -15.42 3.08 -15.96
CA ARG A 146 -15.83 2.93 -14.55
C ARG A 146 -15.71 1.51 -14.00
N LYS A 147 -15.90 0.50 -14.88
CA LYS A 147 -15.64 -0.92 -14.63
C LYS A 147 -14.92 -1.44 -15.86
N GLY A 148 -13.61 -1.28 -15.87
CA GLY A 148 -12.80 -1.61 -17.01
C GLY A 148 -12.07 -2.93 -16.82
N MET A 149 -11.75 -3.58 -17.92
CA MET A 149 -10.78 -4.66 -18.03
C MET A 149 -9.46 -4.11 -18.55
N TYR A 150 -8.40 -4.88 -18.49
CA TYR A 150 -7.08 -4.45 -18.97
C TYR A 150 -7.09 -4.17 -20.48
N GLU A 151 -7.75 -5.05 -21.26
CA GLU A 151 -7.99 -4.89 -22.68
C GLU A 151 -9.50 -4.84 -22.94
N ASN A 152 -9.96 -4.02 -23.90
CA ASN A 152 -11.30 -4.14 -24.40
C ASN A 152 -11.38 -5.43 -25.25
N GLU A 153 -12.34 -6.28 -24.95
CA GLU A 153 -12.74 -7.33 -25.87
C GLU A 153 -13.32 -6.64 -27.12
N ASN A 154 -12.57 -6.70 -28.23
CA ASN A 154 -13.07 -6.30 -29.55
C ASN A 154 -13.92 -7.42 -30.13
#